data_6b3cc30c9f52315ed67be48839299295
#
_entry.id   6b3cc30c9f52315ed67be48839299295
#
_cell.length_a   1.000
_cell.length_b   1.000
_cell.length_c   1.000
_cell.angle_alpha   90.00
_cell.angle_beta   90.00
_cell.angle_gamma   90.00
#
_symmetry.space_group_name_H-M   'P 1'
#
loop_
_entity.id
_entity.type
_entity.pdbx_description
1 polymer ?
#
loop_
_entity_poly.entity_id
_entity_poly.type
_entity_poly.pdbx_seq_one_letter_code
_entity_poly.pdbx_strand_id
1 'polypeptide(L)'
;MTDQKNDSATIQTTELLQTSEAWNGTPYTAYPAGKPQLTVMKMTIPPHTSLPWHSHPMPNMAYLLSGQLTIEDKESGRTHQVKAGEALNEATGDIHRGYTTDEAAELVIFYAGAEGQPLSEPLPGEPAEF
;
A
#
# COMPACT_ATOMS: atom_id res chain seq x y z
N MET A 1 -18.59 -34.02 8.47
CA MET A 1 -18.33 -33.76 8.29
C MET A 1 -18.21 -33.80 8.22
N THR A 2 -18.59 -33.32 8.35
CA THR A 2 -18.40 -32.97 8.23
C THR A 2 -18.31 -32.79 8.11
N ASP A 3 -18.50 -32.32 8.19
CA ASP A 3 -18.26 -31.82 8.14
C ASP A 3 -18.17 -31.65 8.31
N GLN A 4 -18.21 -31.28 8.40
CA GLN A 4 -17.85 -30.83 8.52
C GLN A 4 -17.76 -30.55 8.58
N LYS A 5 -18.07 -30.51 8.60
CA LYS A 5 -17.95 -29.93 8.63
C LYS A 5 -18.13 -29.37 8.79
N ASN A 6 -18.58 -29.30 8.99
CA ASN A 6 -18.64 -28.48 9.06
C ASN A 6 -18.75 -27.87 9.23
N ASP A 7 -19.20 -28.13 9.91
CA ASP A 7 -19.11 -27.30 10.05
C ASP A 7 -18.99 -26.61 10.09
N SER A 8 -19.26 -26.54 10.28
CA SER A 8 -18.78 -25.74 10.22
C SER A 8 -18.42 -24.96 9.49
N ALA A 9 -18.45 -25.16 8.86
CA ALA A 9 -17.57 -24.36 8.04
C ALA A 9 -18.38 -23.33 7.28
N THR A 10 -18.46 -22.15 7.82
CA THR A 10 -19.05 -20.98 7.16
C THR A 10 -17.94 -20.12 6.59
N ILE A 11 -18.18 -19.57 5.41
CA ILE A 11 -17.27 -18.57 4.85
C ILE A 11 -17.40 -17.31 5.69
N GLN A 12 -16.28 -16.78 6.12
CA GLN A 12 -16.24 -15.52 6.87
C GLN A 12 -15.45 -14.49 6.10
N THR A 13 -15.98 -13.29 6.03
CA THR A 13 -15.32 -12.17 5.34
C THR A 13 -15.32 -10.95 6.24
N THR A 14 -14.27 -10.16 6.13
CA THR A 14 -14.16 -8.89 6.81
C THR A 14 -13.69 -7.86 5.80
N GLU A 15 -14.47 -6.81 5.62
CA GLU A 15 -14.05 -5.70 4.77
C GLU A 15 -13.09 -4.83 5.57
N LEU A 16 -11.84 -4.78 5.14
CA LEU A 16 -10.81 -3.99 5.83
C LEU A 16 -10.86 -2.52 5.40
N LEU A 17 -11.12 -2.28 4.12
CA LEU A 17 -11.12 -0.93 3.59
C LEU A 17 -11.79 -0.92 2.22
N GLN A 18 -12.69 0.02 2.01
CA GLN A 18 -13.29 0.29 0.70
C GLN A 18 -13.35 1.80 0.56
N THR A 19 -12.71 2.35 -0.46
CA THR A 19 -12.54 3.79 -0.53
C THR A 19 -12.32 4.27 -1.96
N SER A 20 -12.71 5.52 -2.22
CA SER A 20 -12.45 6.21 -3.48
C SER A 20 -11.41 7.31 -3.32
N GLU A 21 -10.73 7.33 -2.19
CA GLU A 21 -9.69 8.32 -1.94
C GLU A 21 -8.52 7.71 -1.17
N ALA A 22 -7.36 8.35 -1.27
CA ALA A 22 -6.18 7.96 -0.51
C ALA A 22 -6.35 8.37 0.96
N TRP A 23 -5.47 7.84 1.81
CA TRP A 23 -5.51 8.14 3.24
C TRP A 23 -5.38 9.64 3.53
N ASN A 24 -4.71 10.39 2.65
CA ASN A 24 -4.52 11.82 2.80
C ASN A 24 -5.69 12.66 2.26
N GLY A 25 -6.74 12.00 1.76
CA GLY A 25 -7.93 12.66 1.24
C GLY A 25 -7.91 12.95 -0.26
N THR A 26 -6.81 12.68 -0.95
CA THR A 26 -6.74 12.89 -2.40
C THR A 26 -7.62 11.87 -3.12
N PRO A 27 -8.61 12.31 -3.92
CA PRO A 27 -9.49 11.37 -4.61
C PRO A 27 -8.76 10.56 -5.67
N TYR A 28 -9.16 9.31 -5.85
CA TYR A 28 -8.79 8.54 -7.03
C TYR A 28 -9.70 8.99 -8.17
N THR A 29 -9.11 9.40 -9.30
CA THR A 29 -9.91 9.98 -10.40
C THR A 29 -10.19 8.99 -11.51
N ALA A 30 -9.27 8.06 -11.78
CA ALA A 30 -9.45 7.06 -12.84
C ALA A 30 -8.42 5.95 -12.66
N TYR A 31 -8.72 4.80 -13.25
CA TYR A 31 -7.69 3.78 -13.46
C TYR A 31 -6.77 4.22 -14.59
N PRO A 32 -5.52 3.75 -14.61
CA PRO A 32 -4.62 4.06 -15.72
C PRO A 32 -5.20 3.59 -17.05
N ALA A 33 -4.95 4.38 -18.10
CA ALA A 33 -5.31 4.00 -19.45
C ALA A 33 -4.39 2.90 -19.95
N GLY A 34 -4.87 2.11 -20.92
CA GLY A 34 -4.08 1.04 -21.51
C GLY A 34 -4.49 -0.33 -21.00
N LYS A 35 -3.67 -1.33 -21.32
CA LYS A 35 -3.98 -2.70 -20.95
C LYS A 35 -3.67 -2.90 -19.46
N PRO A 36 -4.65 -3.35 -18.66
CA PRO A 36 -4.41 -3.57 -17.25
C PRO A 36 -3.28 -4.57 -17.00
N GLN A 37 -2.44 -4.23 -16.04
CA GLN A 37 -1.41 -5.14 -15.54
C GLN A 37 -1.42 -5.06 -14.03
N LEU A 38 -1.79 -6.15 -13.38
CA LEU A 38 -1.92 -6.19 -11.93
C LEU A 38 -0.65 -6.78 -11.34
N THR A 39 -0.19 -6.18 -10.25
CA THR A 39 1.02 -6.65 -9.56
C THR A 39 0.75 -6.79 -8.08
N VAL A 40 1.20 -7.90 -7.51
CA VAL A 40 1.25 -8.09 -6.06
C VAL A 40 2.71 -8.22 -5.66
N MET A 41 3.13 -7.43 -4.69
CA MET A 41 4.51 -7.42 -4.22
C MET A 41 4.54 -7.60 -2.72
N LYS A 42 5.47 -8.39 -2.23
CA LYS A 42 5.74 -8.48 -0.80
C LYS A 42 7.00 -7.67 -0.49
N MET A 43 6.92 -6.81 0.51
CA MET A 43 8.02 -5.94 0.91
C MET A 43 8.30 -6.11 2.38
N THR A 44 9.57 -6.17 2.73
CA THR A 44 10.02 -6.17 4.12
C THR A 44 10.92 -4.96 4.33
N ILE A 45 10.56 -4.11 5.30
CA ILE A 45 11.32 -2.91 5.63
C ILE A 45 11.94 -3.14 7.00
N PRO A 46 13.28 -3.11 7.12
CA PRO A 46 13.93 -3.29 8.42
C PRO A 46 13.54 -2.19 9.41
N PRO A 47 13.84 -2.37 10.71
CA PRO A 47 13.61 -1.30 11.69
C PRO A 47 14.44 -0.06 11.34
N HIS A 48 13.97 1.11 11.79
CA HIS A 48 14.66 2.40 11.66
C HIS A 48 15.07 2.72 10.22
N THR A 49 14.17 2.44 9.27
CA THR A 49 14.44 2.60 7.83
C THR A 49 13.38 3.49 7.21
N SER A 50 13.81 4.48 6.42
CA SER A 50 12.91 5.30 5.62
C SER A 50 13.07 4.91 4.15
N LEU A 51 11.94 4.73 3.48
CA LEU A 51 11.92 4.63 2.03
C LEU A 51 12.20 6.02 1.43
N PRO A 52 12.74 6.09 0.22
CA PRO A 52 12.91 7.39 -0.44
C PRO A 52 11.57 8.02 -0.79
N TRP A 53 11.56 9.34 -0.95
CA TRP A 53 10.39 10.07 -1.43
C TRP A 53 10.05 9.62 -2.84
N HIS A 54 8.79 9.29 -3.08
CA HIS A 54 8.33 8.75 -4.36
C HIS A 54 6.84 8.98 -4.54
N SER A 55 6.35 8.69 -5.74
CA SER A 55 4.92 8.66 -6.03
C SER A 55 4.59 7.40 -6.81
N HIS A 56 3.30 7.12 -6.94
CA HIS A 56 2.80 6.01 -7.74
C HIS A 56 1.91 6.55 -8.85
N PRO A 57 2.05 6.07 -10.09
CA PRO A 57 1.19 6.50 -11.19
C PRO A 57 -0.13 5.76 -11.27
N MET A 58 -0.42 4.85 -10.31
CA MET A 58 -1.66 4.07 -10.29
C MET A 58 -2.18 3.92 -8.87
N PRO A 59 -3.49 3.66 -8.72
CA PRO A 59 -4.03 3.28 -7.42
C PRO A 59 -3.35 2.02 -6.89
N ASN A 60 -3.00 2.04 -5.61
CA ASN A 60 -2.42 0.87 -4.98
C ASN A 60 -2.82 0.82 -3.52
N MET A 61 -2.80 -0.39 -2.97
CA MET A 61 -3.27 -0.64 -1.62
C MET A 61 -2.39 -1.70 -1.00
N ALA A 62 -2.06 -1.53 0.26
CA ALA A 62 -1.21 -2.46 0.98
C ALA A 62 -1.96 -3.08 2.15
N TYR A 63 -1.54 -4.29 2.52
CA TYR A 63 -1.99 -4.96 3.72
C TYR A 63 -0.77 -5.28 4.58
N LEU A 64 -0.78 -4.83 5.83
CA LEU A 64 0.35 -5.02 6.72
C LEU A 64 0.25 -6.39 7.41
N LEU A 65 1.23 -7.24 7.17
CA LEU A 65 1.28 -8.59 7.72
C LEU A 65 1.84 -8.57 9.14
N SER A 66 2.83 -7.72 9.40
CA SER A 66 3.47 -7.64 10.72
C SER A 66 4.12 -6.28 10.90
N GLY A 67 4.31 -5.90 12.15
CA GLY A 67 4.98 -4.65 12.50
C GLY A 67 4.07 -3.44 12.36
N GLN A 68 4.68 -2.33 12.02
CA GLN A 68 4.03 -1.04 11.97
C GLN A 68 4.76 -0.17 10.96
N LEU A 69 4.00 0.61 10.18
CA LEU A 69 4.55 1.48 9.15
C LEU A 69 3.90 2.85 9.26
N THR A 70 4.70 3.90 9.17
CA THR A 70 4.19 5.26 9.12
C THR A 70 4.38 5.79 7.71
N ILE A 71 3.30 6.34 7.13
CA ILE A 71 3.33 6.99 5.82
C ILE A 71 3.33 8.49 6.05
N GLU A 72 4.19 9.19 5.32
CA GLU A 72 4.31 10.65 5.42
C GLU A 72 4.05 11.29 4.08
N ASP A 73 3.12 12.26 4.04
CA ASP A 73 2.83 13.05 2.85
C ASP A 73 3.78 14.24 2.82
N LYS A 74 4.52 14.40 1.73
CA LYS A 74 5.57 15.41 1.66
C LYS A 74 5.02 16.83 1.68
N GLU A 75 3.95 17.08 0.97
CA GLU A 75 3.41 18.42 0.84
C GLU A 75 2.81 18.93 2.14
N SER A 76 1.97 18.11 2.77
CA SER A 76 1.24 18.53 3.98
C SER A 76 2.01 18.24 5.26
N GLY A 77 2.96 17.31 5.23
CA GLY A 77 3.63 16.82 6.44
C GLY A 77 2.77 15.91 7.29
N ARG A 78 1.55 15.60 6.85
CA ARG A 78 0.67 14.69 7.60
C ARG A 78 1.23 13.28 7.57
N THR A 79 0.97 12.55 8.64
CA THR A 79 1.39 11.16 8.76
C THR A 79 0.20 10.27 9.04
N HIS A 80 0.35 9.00 8.66
CA HIS A 80 -0.65 7.97 8.89
C HIS A 80 0.05 6.69 9.30
N GLN A 81 -0.37 6.12 10.42
CA GLN A 81 0.24 4.91 10.95
C GLN A 81 -0.63 3.71 10.65
N VAL A 82 0.00 2.65 10.13
CA VAL A 82 -0.67 1.39 9.78
C VAL A 82 -0.04 0.28 10.62
N LYS A 83 -0.90 -0.56 11.19
CA LYS A 83 -0.48 -1.68 12.04
C LYS A 83 -0.82 -3.00 11.38
N ALA A 84 -0.22 -4.07 11.87
CA ALA A 84 -0.50 -5.42 11.39
C ALA A 84 -2.02 -5.68 11.35
N GLY A 85 -2.49 -6.24 10.24
CA GLY A 85 -3.90 -6.52 10.04
C GLY A 85 -4.70 -5.38 9.41
N GLU A 86 -4.09 -4.23 9.18
CA GLU A 86 -4.75 -3.07 8.59
C GLU A 86 -4.37 -2.87 7.14
N ALA A 87 -5.27 -2.28 6.37
CA ALA A 87 -5.03 -1.95 4.98
C ALA A 87 -4.68 -0.46 4.85
N LEU A 88 -3.86 -0.16 3.84
CA LEU A 88 -3.39 1.19 3.54
C LEU A 88 -3.79 1.56 2.11
N ASN A 89 -4.52 2.66 1.96
CA ASN A 89 -4.89 3.23 0.67
C ASN A 89 -3.90 4.33 0.30
N GLU A 90 -2.98 4.02 -0.60
CA GLU A 90 -1.92 4.96 -0.97
C GLU A 90 -2.39 5.99 -1.99
N ALA A 91 -1.73 7.14 -1.98
CA ALA A 91 -2.05 8.22 -2.90
C ALA A 91 -1.49 7.94 -4.29
N THR A 92 -2.22 8.40 -5.31
CA THR A 92 -1.77 8.37 -6.69
C THR A 92 -1.28 9.78 -7.04
N GLY A 93 -0.01 9.89 -7.42
CA GLY A 93 0.59 11.16 -7.84
C GLY A 93 1.19 12.00 -6.72
N ASP A 94 0.74 11.86 -5.50
CA ASP A 94 1.28 12.63 -4.38
C ASP A 94 2.60 12.04 -3.90
N ILE A 95 3.55 12.91 -3.59
CA ILE A 95 4.87 12.50 -3.11
C ILE A 95 4.75 12.09 -1.64
N HIS A 96 5.22 10.90 -1.33
CA HIS A 96 5.17 10.35 0.02
C HIS A 96 6.33 9.40 0.26
N ARG A 97 6.46 8.95 1.51
CA ARG A 97 7.39 7.89 1.88
C ARG A 97 6.83 7.14 3.08
N GLY A 98 7.27 5.87 3.20
CA GLY A 98 7.02 5.08 4.40
C GLY A 98 8.28 4.99 5.22
N TYR A 99 8.14 4.85 6.54
CA TYR A 99 9.28 4.58 7.41
C TYR A 99 8.87 3.73 8.60
N THR A 100 9.85 3.00 9.11
CA THR A 100 9.70 2.18 10.30
C THR A 100 10.38 2.84 11.49
N THR A 101 9.98 2.44 12.68
CA THR A 101 10.65 2.82 13.91
C THR A 101 11.29 1.58 14.54
N ASP A 102 10.83 1.12 15.69
CA ASP A 102 11.50 0.04 16.43
C ASP A 102 11.29 -1.34 15.83
N GLU A 103 10.26 -1.51 15.00
CA GLU A 103 9.91 -2.80 14.42
C GLU A 103 10.05 -2.77 12.91
N ALA A 104 10.48 -3.91 12.35
CA ALA A 104 10.38 -4.11 10.91
C ALA A 104 8.91 -4.14 10.49
N ALA A 105 8.64 -3.76 9.25
CA ALA A 105 7.30 -3.88 8.68
C ALA A 105 7.33 -4.87 7.54
N GLU A 106 6.33 -5.76 7.49
CA GLU A 106 6.17 -6.68 6.38
C GLU A 106 4.79 -6.48 5.79
N LEU A 107 4.73 -6.21 4.50
CA LEU A 107 3.47 -5.85 3.84
C LEU A 107 3.37 -6.48 2.46
N VAL A 108 2.12 -6.62 2.01
CA VAL A 108 1.80 -7.04 0.65
C VAL A 108 1.13 -5.85 -0.01
N ILE A 109 1.59 -5.49 -1.21
CA ILE A 109 1.09 -4.34 -1.94
C ILE A 109 0.48 -4.81 -3.25
N PHE A 110 -0.72 -4.34 -3.54
CA PHE A 110 -1.41 -4.58 -4.80
C PHE A 110 -1.43 -3.30 -5.62
N TYR A 111 -0.94 -3.38 -6.86
CA TYR A 111 -0.90 -2.25 -7.79
C TYR A 111 -1.90 -2.50 -8.94
N ALA A 112 -2.81 -1.55 -9.14
CA ALA A 112 -3.80 -1.60 -10.22
C ALA A 112 -3.29 -0.78 -11.40
N GLY A 113 -2.24 -1.27 -12.06
CA GLY A 113 -1.53 -0.55 -13.08
C GLY A 113 -1.87 -0.95 -14.49
N ALA A 114 -1.06 -0.47 -15.44
CA ALA A 114 -1.16 -0.79 -16.85
C ALA A 114 0.21 -1.19 -17.38
N GLU A 115 0.24 -1.95 -18.47
CA GLU A 115 1.49 -2.36 -19.11
C GLU A 115 2.36 -1.13 -19.40
N GLY A 116 3.66 -1.25 -19.09
CA GLY A 116 4.62 -0.17 -19.33
C GLY A 116 4.72 0.86 -18.24
N GLN A 117 3.84 0.85 -17.25
CA GLN A 117 3.94 1.79 -16.13
C GLN A 117 4.95 1.29 -15.09
N PRO A 118 5.82 2.17 -14.58
CA PRO A 118 6.62 1.82 -13.41
C PRO A 118 5.71 1.74 -12.19
N LEU A 119 6.03 0.87 -11.23
CA LEU A 119 5.23 0.74 -10.02
C LEU A 119 5.43 1.94 -9.09
N SER A 120 6.57 2.62 -9.20
CA SER A 120 6.95 3.71 -8.33
C SER A 120 7.85 4.65 -9.09
N GLU A 121 7.74 5.94 -8.81
CA GLU A 121 8.55 6.99 -9.45
C GLU A 121 9.25 7.79 -8.37
N PRO A 122 10.60 7.74 -8.31
CA PRO A 122 11.33 8.50 -7.29
C PRO A 122 11.26 9.98 -7.58
N LEU A 123 11.27 10.79 -6.52
CA LEU A 123 11.44 12.23 -6.65
C LEU A 123 12.84 12.49 -7.23
N PRO A 124 13.02 13.49 -8.12
CA PRO A 124 14.35 13.81 -8.66
C PRO A 124 15.38 13.97 -7.54
N GLY A 125 16.50 13.27 -7.68
CA GLY A 125 17.57 13.26 -6.70
C GLY A 125 17.45 12.14 -5.67
N GLU A 126 16.34 11.43 -5.64
CA GLU A 126 16.14 10.29 -4.74
C GLU A 126 16.48 8.98 -5.45
N PRO A 127 16.95 7.96 -4.71
CA PRO A 127 17.12 6.63 -5.30
C PRO A 127 15.75 6.00 -5.58
N ALA A 128 15.76 4.91 -6.34
CA ALA A 128 14.54 4.13 -6.55
C ALA A 128 14.05 3.57 -5.21
N GLU A 129 12.73 3.41 -5.09
CA GLU A 129 12.13 2.87 -3.87
C GLU A 129 12.61 1.43 -3.61
N PHE A 130 12.76 0.67 -4.68
CA PHE A 130 13.20 -0.71 -4.59
C PHE A 130 13.83 -1.18 -5.91
#